data_1224e7a4f572804f6393e6739f63f312
#
_entry.id   1224e7a4f572804f6393e6739f63f312
#
_cell.length_a   1.000
_cell.length_b   1.000
_cell.length_c   1.000
_cell.angle_alpha   90.00
_cell.angle_beta   90.00
_cell.angle_gamma   90.00
#
_symmetry.space_group_name_H-M   'P 1'
#
loop_
_entity.id
_entity.type
_entity.pdbx_description
1 polymer ?
#
loop_
_entity_poly.entity_id
_entity_poly.type
_entity_poly.pdbx_seq_one_letter_code
_entity_poly.pdbx_strand_id
1 'polypeptide(L)'
;MPRPFFLFAPGAGAPSTHPWMQKWKGYLESIGEVALFDYDYMREGGKRPDPPPQLVAAHRSALAEIRKKSSGPIFLIGKSMGGRIGCHVALQEEVAGLICLGYPLCGGGDRTKLRDKVLRELQTPILFIQGTRDPLCPPDLLEEVRSQMKAPNSLHPVEDGDHSLRLTKRGLQAAGETQDDVDQRILAAINEFVGLTAFL
;
A
#
# COMPACT_ATOMS: atom_id res chain seq x y z
N MET A 1 12.64 21.68 0.57
CA MET A 1 11.29 21.21 0.95
C MET A 1 11.43 20.13 2.00
N PRO A 2 10.54 20.02 2.99
CA PRO A 2 10.60 18.94 3.96
C PRO A 2 10.43 17.61 3.25
N ARG A 3 11.25 16.63 3.65
CA ARG A 3 11.30 15.30 3.03
C ARG A 3 10.01 14.55 3.37
N PRO A 4 9.38 13.79 2.43
CA PRO A 4 8.19 13.01 2.73
C PRO A 4 8.50 11.89 3.73
N PHE A 5 7.51 11.54 4.53
CA PHE A 5 7.60 10.45 5.50
C PHE A 5 6.62 9.32 5.13
N PHE A 6 7.10 8.10 5.05
CA PHE A 6 6.31 6.91 4.78
C PHE A 6 6.11 6.08 6.04
N LEU A 7 4.86 5.96 6.50
CA LEU A 7 4.49 4.96 7.47
C LEU A 7 4.11 3.69 6.73
N PHE A 8 4.96 2.66 6.79
CA PHE A 8 4.84 1.47 5.97
C PHE A 8 4.31 0.27 6.75
N ALA A 9 3.08 -0.12 6.44
CA ALA A 9 2.32 -1.17 7.10
C ALA A 9 2.46 -2.53 6.39
N PRO A 10 2.66 -3.64 7.15
CA PRO A 10 2.78 -4.98 6.59
C PRO A 10 1.43 -5.58 6.15
N GLY A 11 1.50 -6.63 5.32
CA GLY A 11 0.37 -7.50 4.99
C GLY A 11 0.02 -8.45 6.15
N ALA A 12 -1.09 -9.18 6.02
CA ALA A 12 -1.58 -10.06 7.08
C ALA A 12 -0.65 -11.25 7.42
N GLY A 13 0.11 -11.72 6.45
CA GLY A 13 0.83 -13.00 6.55
C GLY A 13 2.27 -12.92 7.06
N ALA A 14 2.83 -11.71 7.23
CA ALA A 14 4.23 -11.57 7.63
C ALA A 14 4.49 -10.20 8.26
N PRO A 15 5.37 -10.13 9.29
CA PRO A 15 5.74 -8.87 9.95
C PRO A 15 6.65 -8.00 9.07
N SER A 16 6.92 -6.81 9.55
CA SER A 16 7.78 -5.81 8.90
C SER A 16 9.22 -6.31 8.67
N THR A 17 9.69 -7.29 9.42
CA THR A 17 11.01 -7.93 9.25
C THR A 17 11.11 -8.86 8.04
N HIS A 18 9.98 -9.16 7.38
CA HIS A 18 9.98 -10.01 6.18
C HIS A 18 10.86 -9.41 5.06
N PRO A 19 11.68 -10.21 4.33
CA PRO A 19 12.61 -9.71 3.32
C PRO A 19 11.98 -8.80 2.26
N TRP A 20 10.74 -9.06 1.84
CA TRP A 20 10.00 -8.22 0.91
C TRP A 20 9.77 -6.80 1.50
N MET A 21 9.36 -6.71 2.76
CA MET A 21 9.15 -5.42 3.45
C MET A 21 10.46 -4.65 3.60
N GLN A 22 11.55 -5.36 3.96
CA GLN A 22 12.88 -4.74 4.12
C GLN A 22 13.44 -4.25 2.77
N LYS A 23 13.24 -5.00 1.68
CA LYS A 23 13.62 -4.57 0.33
C LYS A 23 12.90 -3.28 -0.04
N TRP A 24 11.57 -3.23 0.13
CA TRP A 24 10.77 -2.05 -0.18
C TRP A 24 11.08 -0.86 0.73
N LYS A 25 11.39 -1.10 2.01
CA LYS A 25 11.91 -0.06 2.90
C LYS A 25 13.16 0.59 2.29
N GLY A 26 14.12 -0.22 1.86
CA GLY A 26 15.36 0.29 1.25
C GLY A 26 15.11 1.15 0.00
N TYR A 27 14.18 0.77 -0.87
CA TYR A 27 13.81 1.58 -2.02
C TYR A 27 13.17 2.92 -1.60
N LEU A 28 12.22 2.89 -0.69
CA LEU A 28 11.50 4.08 -0.22
C LEU A 28 12.44 5.07 0.50
N GLU A 29 13.47 4.59 1.18
CA GLU A 29 14.48 5.43 1.84
C GLU A 29 15.26 6.32 0.86
N SER A 30 15.29 5.99 -0.42
CA SER A 30 15.89 6.86 -1.45
C SER A 30 15.06 8.11 -1.74
N ILE A 31 13.74 8.07 -1.47
CA ILE A 31 12.80 9.16 -1.80
C ILE A 31 12.15 9.81 -0.55
N GLY A 32 12.29 9.23 0.65
CA GLY A 32 11.70 9.75 1.87
C GLY A 32 12.27 9.14 3.14
N GLU A 33 11.74 9.53 4.29
CA GLU A 33 11.96 8.84 5.55
C GLU A 33 10.96 7.69 5.67
N VAL A 34 11.35 6.56 6.26
CA VAL A 34 10.51 5.36 6.34
C VAL A 34 10.46 4.82 7.76
N ALA A 35 9.26 4.68 8.29
CA ALA A 35 9.03 3.88 9.49
C ALA A 35 8.19 2.65 9.17
N LEU A 36 8.69 1.50 9.56
CA LEU A 36 7.93 0.26 9.61
C LEU A 36 7.27 0.13 10.98
N PHE A 37 6.11 -0.49 11.05
CA PHE A 37 5.52 -0.93 12.30
C PHE A 37 4.86 -2.30 12.13
N ASP A 38 4.65 -3.00 13.23
CA ASP A 38 3.90 -4.25 13.27
C ASP A 38 2.63 -4.09 14.07
N TYR A 39 1.55 -4.71 13.61
CA TYR A 39 0.29 -4.82 14.36
C TYR A 39 0.50 -5.68 15.62
N ASP A 40 -0.36 -5.49 16.64
CA ASP A 40 -0.20 -6.12 17.95
C ASP A 40 -0.11 -7.65 17.86
N TYR A 41 -1.00 -8.28 17.10
CA TYR A 41 -0.93 -9.73 16.91
C TYR A 41 0.40 -10.23 16.34
N MET A 42 1.07 -9.43 15.48
CA MET A 42 2.39 -9.81 14.94
C MET A 42 3.47 -9.73 15.99
N ARG A 43 3.45 -8.68 16.83
CA ARG A 43 4.40 -8.52 17.95
C ARG A 43 4.25 -9.61 19.00
N GLU A 44 3.05 -10.13 19.17
CA GLU A 44 2.71 -11.22 20.07
C GLU A 44 2.97 -12.62 19.46
N GLY A 45 3.46 -12.68 18.21
CA GLY A 45 3.72 -13.95 17.50
C GLY A 45 2.45 -14.62 16.95
N GLY A 46 1.33 -13.92 16.94
CA GLY A 46 0.06 -14.39 16.40
C GLY A 46 0.10 -14.50 14.86
N LYS A 47 -0.66 -15.47 14.33
CA LYS A 47 -0.78 -15.68 12.87
C LYS A 47 -2.09 -15.14 12.29
N ARG A 48 -3.07 -14.87 13.13
CA ARG A 48 -4.39 -14.39 12.73
C ARG A 48 -4.49 -12.90 13.01
N PRO A 49 -4.83 -12.07 12.01
CA PRO A 49 -5.03 -10.65 12.22
C PRO A 49 -6.11 -10.35 13.28
N ASP A 50 -5.85 -9.29 14.03
CA ASP A 50 -6.85 -8.70 14.91
C ASP A 50 -8.08 -8.22 14.15
N PRO A 51 -9.21 -8.02 14.81
CA PRO A 51 -10.37 -7.37 14.22
C PRO A 51 -10.04 -5.99 13.64
N PRO A 52 -10.69 -5.56 12.53
CA PRO A 52 -10.38 -4.29 11.87
C PRO A 52 -10.31 -3.06 12.79
N PRO A 53 -11.17 -2.87 13.80
CA PRO A 53 -11.06 -1.72 14.69
C PRO A 53 -9.73 -1.67 15.47
N GLN A 54 -9.21 -2.82 15.90
CA GLN A 54 -7.92 -2.91 16.61
C GLN A 54 -6.76 -2.62 15.66
N LEU A 55 -6.80 -3.16 14.43
CA LEU A 55 -5.80 -2.86 13.40
C LEU A 55 -5.76 -1.35 13.08
N VAL A 56 -6.92 -0.71 12.95
CA VAL A 56 -7.03 0.74 12.73
C VAL A 56 -6.45 1.52 13.91
N ALA A 57 -6.78 1.13 15.15
CA ALA A 57 -6.25 1.79 16.34
C ALA A 57 -4.72 1.67 16.44
N ALA A 58 -4.15 0.50 16.19
CA ALA A 58 -2.69 0.29 16.17
C ALA A 58 -2.00 1.15 15.09
N HIS A 59 -2.59 1.21 13.89
CA HIS A 59 -2.05 2.02 12.79
C HIS A 59 -2.12 3.53 13.09
N ARG A 60 -3.24 4.00 13.68
CA ARG A 60 -3.37 5.39 14.14
C ARG A 60 -2.36 5.75 15.23
N SER A 61 -2.12 4.84 16.18
CA SER A 61 -1.09 5.04 17.21
C SER A 61 0.31 5.18 16.59
N ALA A 62 0.65 4.34 15.61
CA ALA A 62 1.90 4.48 14.87
C ALA A 62 1.98 5.81 14.11
N LEU A 63 0.91 6.25 13.46
CA LEU A 63 0.84 7.55 12.78
C LEU A 63 1.04 8.72 13.77
N ALA A 64 0.43 8.66 14.95
CA ALA A 64 0.60 9.68 15.98
C ALA A 64 2.05 9.81 16.45
N GLU A 65 2.81 8.71 16.56
CA GLU A 65 4.23 8.74 16.89
C GLU A 65 5.09 9.35 15.76
N ILE A 66 4.73 9.11 14.50
CA ILE A 66 5.41 9.72 13.36
C ILE A 66 5.18 11.23 13.30
N ARG A 67 3.96 11.68 13.56
CA ARG A 67 3.63 13.11 13.59
C ARG A 67 4.46 13.93 14.60
N LYS A 68 4.90 13.31 15.68
CA LYS A 68 5.80 13.95 16.66
C LYS A 68 7.22 14.19 16.13
N LYS A 69 7.62 13.44 15.11
CA LYS A 69 8.99 13.39 14.59
C LYS A 69 9.14 14.01 13.19
N SER A 70 8.06 14.00 12.40
CA SER A 70 8.09 14.50 11.03
C SER A 70 7.52 15.90 10.94
N SER A 71 8.21 16.77 10.20
CA SER A 71 7.73 18.09 9.77
C SER A 71 7.28 18.10 8.30
N GLY A 72 7.44 16.98 7.61
CA GLY A 72 7.10 16.81 6.20
C GLY A 72 5.74 16.14 5.99
N PRO A 73 5.28 16.04 4.73
CA PRO A 73 4.05 15.34 4.38
C PRO A 73 4.17 13.86 4.71
N ILE A 74 3.12 13.30 5.34
CA ILE A 74 3.08 11.89 5.74
C ILE A 74 2.22 11.11 4.76
N PHE A 75 2.77 10.02 4.23
CA PHE A 75 2.09 9.06 3.38
C PHE A 75 1.90 7.73 4.12
N LEU A 76 0.70 7.17 4.07
CA LEU A 76 0.48 5.80 4.51
C LEU A 76 0.69 4.87 3.32
N ILE A 77 1.70 4.04 3.40
CA ILE A 77 1.97 3.01 2.42
C ILE A 77 1.76 1.63 3.04
N GLY A 78 1.16 0.71 2.32
CA GLY A 78 0.89 -0.60 2.90
C GLY A 78 0.82 -1.74 1.89
N LYS A 79 1.39 -2.87 2.31
CA LYS A 79 1.22 -4.15 1.61
C LYS A 79 -0.15 -4.74 1.95
N SER A 80 -0.95 -5.06 0.94
CA SER A 80 -2.18 -5.85 1.11
C SER A 80 -3.08 -5.31 2.25
N MET A 81 -3.25 -6.07 3.34
CA MET A 81 -4.00 -5.64 4.53
C MET A 81 -3.54 -4.27 5.04
N GLY A 82 -2.24 -4.02 5.08
CA GLY A 82 -1.69 -2.74 5.55
C GLY A 82 -2.18 -1.55 4.74
N GLY A 83 -2.25 -1.67 3.41
CA GLY A 83 -2.81 -0.64 2.53
C GLY A 83 -4.30 -0.43 2.79
N ARG A 84 -5.07 -1.53 2.90
CA ARG A 84 -6.51 -1.44 3.21
C ARG A 84 -6.79 -0.81 4.57
N ILE A 85 -6.04 -1.16 5.61
CA ILE A 85 -6.18 -0.53 6.93
C ILE A 85 -5.76 0.94 6.88
N GLY A 86 -4.71 1.29 6.13
CA GLY A 86 -4.33 2.68 5.88
C GLY A 86 -5.48 3.51 5.29
N CYS A 87 -6.28 2.94 4.37
CA CYS A 87 -7.49 3.60 3.85
C CYS A 87 -8.52 3.87 4.96
N HIS A 88 -8.75 2.94 5.89
CA HIS A 88 -9.64 3.17 7.04
C HIS A 88 -9.09 4.24 8.00
N VAL A 89 -7.77 4.31 8.19
CA VAL A 89 -7.14 5.38 8.98
C VAL A 89 -7.37 6.74 8.34
N ALA A 90 -7.20 6.86 7.03
CA ALA A 90 -7.37 8.11 6.30
C ALA A 90 -8.83 8.64 6.24
N LEU A 91 -9.82 7.85 6.63
CA LEU A 91 -11.18 8.35 6.89
C LEU A 91 -11.28 9.20 8.18
N GLN A 92 -10.29 9.09 9.07
CA GLN A 92 -10.31 9.69 10.41
C GLN A 92 -9.10 10.61 10.66
N GLU A 93 -8.06 10.49 9.85
CA GLU A 93 -6.78 11.15 10.03
C GLU A 93 -6.33 11.79 8.72
N GLU A 94 -5.92 13.03 8.79
CA GLU A 94 -5.37 13.73 7.64
C GLU A 94 -3.95 13.23 7.32
N VAL A 95 -3.72 12.83 6.07
CA VAL A 95 -2.40 12.42 5.54
C VAL A 95 -2.27 12.92 4.10
N ALA A 96 -1.05 13.10 3.63
CA ALA A 96 -0.79 13.63 2.30
C ALA A 96 -1.25 12.70 1.17
N GLY A 97 -1.22 11.39 1.39
CA GLY A 97 -1.67 10.41 0.40
C GLY A 97 -1.56 8.97 0.89
N LEU A 98 -2.17 8.09 0.11
CA LEU A 98 -2.20 6.64 0.34
C LEU A 98 -1.51 5.92 -0.81
N ILE A 99 -0.73 4.87 -0.50
CA ILE A 99 -0.07 4.02 -1.48
C ILE A 99 -0.37 2.57 -1.13
N CYS A 100 -1.09 1.88 -2.01
CA CYS A 100 -1.48 0.49 -1.81
C CYS A 100 -0.66 -0.45 -2.70
N LEU A 101 0.18 -1.29 -2.09
CA LEU A 101 0.98 -2.31 -2.76
C LEU A 101 0.20 -3.64 -2.75
N GLY A 102 -0.55 -3.92 -3.81
CA GLY A 102 -1.45 -5.08 -3.91
C GLY A 102 -2.67 -4.92 -3.01
N TYR A 103 -3.63 -4.07 -3.36
CA TYR A 103 -4.86 -3.90 -2.58
C TYR A 103 -5.71 -5.19 -2.60
N PRO A 104 -6.15 -5.73 -1.45
CA PRO A 104 -6.94 -6.97 -1.41
C PRO A 104 -8.43 -6.67 -1.58
N LEU A 105 -8.86 -6.29 -2.79
CA LEU A 105 -10.24 -5.88 -3.08
C LEU A 105 -11.24 -7.01 -2.83
N CYS A 106 -10.92 -8.24 -3.26
CA CYS A 106 -11.79 -9.40 -3.09
C CYS A 106 -11.45 -10.16 -1.81
N GLY A 107 -12.42 -10.31 -0.92
CA GLY A 107 -12.27 -11.07 0.33
C GLY A 107 -12.00 -12.55 0.06
N GLY A 108 -10.77 -13.03 0.32
CA GLY A 108 -10.37 -14.40 0.05
C GLY A 108 -10.37 -14.78 -1.43
N GLY A 109 -10.29 -13.81 -2.35
CA GLY A 109 -10.38 -14.01 -3.79
C GLY A 109 -11.81 -14.17 -4.31
N ASP A 110 -12.82 -14.07 -3.46
CA ASP A 110 -14.23 -14.14 -3.83
C ASP A 110 -14.68 -12.81 -4.43
N ARG A 111 -14.95 -12.78 -5.73
CA ARG A 111 -15.34 -11.59 -6.51
C ARG A 111 -16.67 -10.96 -6.05
N THR A 112 -17.48 -11.70 -5.28
CA THR A 112 -18.75 -11.20 -4.72
C THR A 112 -18.57 -10.50 -3.37
N LYS A 113 -17.40 -10.63 -2.75
CA LYS A 113 -17.08 -10.06 -1.42
C LYS A 113 -16.10 -8.91 -1.52
N LEU A 114 -16.55 -7.81 -2.12
CA LEU A 114 -15.71 -6.62 -2.31
C LEU A 114 -15.46 -5.87 -1.00
N ARG A 115 -14.24 -5.37 -0.85
CA ARG A 115 -13.78 -4.51 0.25
C ARG A 115 -13.60 -3.07 -0.25
N ASP A 116 -14.61 -2.58 -0.96
CA ASP A 116 -14.60 -1.31 -1.69
C ASP A 116 -15.26 -0.15 -0.90
N LYS A 117 -16.07 -0.46 0.13
CA LYS A 117 -16.80 0.57 0.89
C LYS A 117 -15.87 1.70 1.35
N VAL A 118 -14.73 1.37 1.96
CA VAL A 118 -13.76 2.37 2.42
C VAL A 118 -13.23 3.22 1.27
N LEU A 119 -12.99 2.64 0.09
CA LEU A 119 -12.48 3.35 -1.08
C LEU A 119 -13.48 4.39 -1.60
N ARG A 120 -14.78 4.08 -1.58
CA ARG A 120 -15.85 4.99 -2.02
C ARG A 120 -16.05 6.19 -1.08
N GLU A 121 -15.62 6.06 0.18
CA GLU A 121 -15.74 7.09 1.22
C GLU A 121 -14.51 8.00 1.29
N LEU A 122 -13.36 7.58 0.74
CA LEU A 122 -12.11 8.32 0.76
C LEU A 122 -12.22 9.70 0.09
N GLN A 123 -11.46 10.63 0.64
CA GLN A 123 -11.18 11.95 0.04
C GLN A 123 -9.67 12.12 -0.21
N THR A 124 -8.84 11.40 0.55
CA THR A 124 -7.38 11.43 0.46
C THR A 124 -6.90 10.83 -0.87
N PRO A 125 -5.99 11.50 -1.60
CA PRO A 125 -5.41 10.96 -2.82
C PRO A 125 -4.80 9.56 -2.60
N ILE A 126 -4.98 8.66 -3.58
CA ILE A 126 -4.52 7.29 -3.47
C ILE A 126 -3.86 6.79 -4.75
N LEU A 127 -2.72 6.12 -4.61
CA LEU A 127 -2.04 5.36 -5.65
C LEU A 127 -2.22 3.86 -5.41
N PHE A 128 -2.75 3.17 -6.40
CA PHE A 128 -2.76 1.70 -6.45
C PHE A 128 -1.57 1.22 -7.27
N ILE A 129 -0.72 0.40 -6.68
CA ILE A 129 0.28 -0.42 -7.37
C ILE A 129 -0.27 -1.84 -7.38
N GLN A 130 -0.67 -2.34 -8.56
CA GLN A 130 -1.49 -3.55 -8.61
C GLN A 130 -1.01 -4.53 -9.68
N GLY A 131 -0.72 -5.76 -9.26
CA GLY A 131 -0.41 -6.84 -10.20
C GLY A 131 -1.64 -7.26 -11.01
N THR A 132 -1.51 -7.37 -12.34
CA THR A 132 -2.64 -7.71 -13.22
C THR A 132 -3.08 -9.19 -13.11
N ARG A 133 -2.27 -10.04 -12.47
CA ARG A 133 -2.59 -11.45 -12.16
C ARG A 133 -2.93 -11.70 -10.69
N ASP A 134 -3.17 -10.63 -9.93
CA ASP A 134 -3.55 -10.75 -8.52
C ASP A 134 -5.00 -11.22 -8.39
N PRO A 135 -5.28 -12.45 -7.88
CA PRO A 135 -6.64 -12.94 -7.73
C PRO A 135 -7.43 -12.20 -6.64
N LEU A 136 -6.75 -11.46 -5.76
CA LEU A 136 -7.40 -10.66 -4.73
C LEU A 136 -7.85 -9.28 -5.25
N CYS A 137 -7.43 -8.89 -6.45
CA CYS A 137 -7.80 -7.62 -7.05
C CYS A 137 -7.82 -7.71 -8.59
N PRO A 138 -8.85 -8.34 -9.16
CA PRO A 138 -9.03 -8.40 -10.61
C PRO A 138 -9.08 -6.98 -11.22
N PRO A 139 -8.37 -6.74 -12.35
CA PRO A 139 -8.28 -5.41 -12.96
C PRO A 139 -9.63 -4.78 -13.31
N ASP A 140 -10.57 -5.56 -13.83
CA ASP A 140 -11.91 -5.11 -14.18
C ASP A 140 -12.69 -4.59 -12.97
N LEU A 141 -12.64 -5.30 -11.85
CA LEU A 141 -13.31 -4.87 -10.60
C LEU A 141 -12.62 -3.66 -9.97
N LEU A 142 -11.30 -3.58 -10.04
CA LEU A 142 -10.59 -2.42 -9.53
C LEU A 142 -10.94 -1.17 -10.33
N GLU A 143 -11.02 -1.26 -11.66
CA GLU A 143 -11.37 -0.13 -12.51
C GLU A 143 -12.82 0.33 -12.26
N GLU A 144 -13.76 -0.61 -12.10
CA GLU A 144 -15.13 -0.30 -11.72
C GLU A 144 -15.18 0.48 -10.39
N VAL A 145 -14.47 0.01 -9.37
CA VAL A 145 -14.41 0.69 -8.06
C VAL A 145 -13.75 2.07 -8.18
N ARG A 146 -12.62 2.17 -8.90
CA ARG A 146 -11.89 3.43 -9.08
C ARG A 146 -12.73 4.51 -9.75
N SER A 147 -13.52 4.14 -10.76
CA SER A 147 -14.41 5.07 -11.48
C SER A 147 -15.50 5.67 -10.58
N GLN A 148 -15.79 5.05 -9.43
CA GLN A 148 -16.81 5.47 -8.46
C GLN A 148 -16.22 6.12 -7.21
N MET A 149 -14.90 6.23 -7.11
CA MET A 149 -14.23 6.89 -6.00
C MET A 149 -14.35 8.41 -6.10
N LYS A 150 -14.50 9.07 -4.96
CA LYS A 150 -14.48 10.53 -4.85
C LYS A 150 -13.06 11.09 -4.78
N ALA A 151 -12.17 10.34 -4.12
CA ALA A 151 -10.78 10.71 -3.99
C ALA A 151 -10.05 10.73 -5.34
N PRO A 152 -9.12 11.68 -5.57
CA PRO A 152 -8.16 11.57 -6.66
C PRO A 152 -7.44 10.22 -6.55
N ASN A 153 -7.46 9.45 -7.64
CA ASN A 153 -6.88 8.11 -7.60
C ASN A 153 -6.12 7.81 -8.89
N SER A 154 -5.01 7.12 -8.76
CA SER A 154 -4.18 6.66 -9.87
C SER A 154 -3.84 5.17 -9.72
N LEU A 155 -3.53 4.53 -10.84
CA LEU A 155 -3.16 3.13 -10.93
C LEU A 155 -1.85 2.99 -11.68
N HIS A 156 -0.90 2.30 -11.08
CA HIS A 156 0.27 1.75 -11.76
C HIS A 156 0.10 0.23 -11.88
N PRO A 157 -0.31 -0.28 -13.04
CA PRO A 157 -0.43 -1.72 -13.24
C PRO A 157 0.96 -2.36 -13.32
N VAL A 158 1.12 -3.47 -12.64
CA VAL A 158 2.30 -4.33 -12.78
C VAL A 158 1.88 -5.50 -13.66
N GLU A 159 2.19 -5.41 -14.96
CA GLU A 159 1.81 -6.42 -15.93
C GLU A 159 2.38 -7.78 -15.55
N ASP A 160 1.58 -8.84 -15.63
CA ASP A 160 1.91 -10.19 -15.18
C ASP A 160 2.33 -10.30 -13.70
N GLY A 161 2.18 -9.25 -12.91
CA GLY A 161 2.47 -9.24 -11.48
C GLY A 161 1.42 -9.98 -10.66
N ASP A 162 1.88 -10.70 -9.64
CA ASP A 162 1.04 -11.35 -8.64
C ASP A 162 0.65 -10.38 -7.49
N HIS A 163 -0.01 -10.92 -6.44
CA HIS A 163 -0.35 -10.16 -5.23
C HIS A 163 0.85 -9.53 -4.51
N SER A 164 2.06 -10.01 -4.76
CA SER A 164 3.31 -9.45 -4.22
C SER A 164 4.09 -8.62 -5.23
N LEU A 165 3.45 -8.26 -6.35
CA LEU A 165 4.00 -7.47 -7.46
C LEU A 165 5.16 -8.18 -8.15
N ARG A 166 5.20 -9.52 -8.09
CA ARG A 166 6.25 -10.34 -8.68
C ARG A 166 5.79 -10.93 -10.00
N LEU A 167 6.64 -10.82 -11.00
CA LEU A 167 6.47 -11.51 -12.26
C LEU A 167 6.98 -12.96 -12.15
N THR A 168 6.46 -13.81 -13.02
CA THR A 168 7.02 -15.16 -13.18
C THR A 168 8.39 -15.10 -13.84
N LYS A 169 9.23 -16.11 -13.59
CA LYS A 169 10.54 -16.23 -14.29
C LYS A 169 10.38 -16.17 -15.81
N ARG A 170 9.34 -16.81 -16.36
CA ARG A 170 9.04 -16.80 -17.80
C ARG A 170 8.65 -15.41 -18.27
N GLY A 171 7.84 -14.67 -17.51
CA GLY A 171 7.47 -13.28 -17.82
C GLY A 171 8.69 -12.37 -17.86
N LEU A 172 9.56 -12.43 -16.85
CA LEU A 172 10.80 -11.67 -16.81
C LEU A 172 11.72 -11.97 -18.01
N GLN A 173 11.88 -13.26 -18.36
CA GLN A 173 12.67 -13.67 -19.53
C GLN A 173 12.06 -13.14 -20.83
N ALA A 174 10.75 -13.22 -21.00
CA ALA A 174 10.07 -12.74 -22.20
C ALA A 174 10.18 -11.22 -22.37
N ALA A 175 10.19 -10.47 -21.28
CA ALA A 175 10.36 -9.03 -21.26
C ALA A 175 11.84 -8.59 -21.36
N GLY A 176 12.80 -9.50 -21.18
CA GLY A 176 14.22 -9.16 -21.08
C GLY A 176 14.58 -8.34 -19.83
N GLU A 177 13.81 -8.51 -18.75
CA GLU A 177 13.90 -7.69 -17.54
C GLU A 177 14.20 -8.54 -16.31
N THR A 178 14.63 -7.87 -15.24
CA THR A 178 14.73 -8.42 -13.89
C THR A 178 13.57 -7.95 -13.01
N GLN A 179 13.34 -8.62 -11.88
CA GLN A 179 12.38 -8.13 -10.90
C GLN A 179 12.79 -6.75 -10.33
N ASP A 180 14.08 -6.46 -10.32
CA ASP A 180 14.59 -5.17 -9.86
C ASP A 180 14.18 -4.03 -10.80
N ASP A 181 14.25 -4.26 -12.11
CA ASP A 181 13.77 -3.28 -13.10
C ASP A 181 12.28 -2.97 -12.93
N VAL A 182 11.47 -3.99 -12.66
CA VAL A 182 10.03 -3.82 -12.33
C VAL A 182 9.86 -2.99 -11.07
N ASP A 183 10.59 -3.34 -10.00
CA ASP A 183 10.51 -2.65 -8.71
C ASP A 183 10.96 -1.18 -8.82
N GLN A 184 11.96 -0.87 -9.66
CA GLN A 184 12.39 0.51 -9.94
C GLN A 184 11.32 1.33 -10.67
N ARG A 185 10.58 0.73 -11.62
CA ARG A 185 9.43 1.43 -12.25
C ARG A 185 8.32 1.72 -11.24
N ILE A 186 8.05 0.79 -10.33
CA ILE A 186 7.10 1.01 -9.24
C ILE A 186 7.57 2.16 -8.34
N LEU A 187 8.86 2.17 -7.97
CA LEU A 187 9.43 3.25 -7.16
C LEU A 187 9.32 4.61 -7.85
N ALA A 188 9.57 4.67 -9.17
CA ALA A 188 9.39 5.88 -9.95
C ALA A 188 7.94 6.38 -9.93
N ALA A 189 6.95 5.49 -10.08
CA ALA A 189 5.54 5.84 -9.97
C ALA A 189 5.15 6.36 -8.57
N ILE A 190 5.70 5.77 -7.52
CA ILE A 190 5.54 6.25 -6.14
C ILE A 190 6.12 7.65 -5.99
N ASN A 191 7.33 7.89 -6.49
CA ASN A 191 7.99 9.19 -6.41
C ASN A 191 7.23 10.28 -7.16
N GLU A 192 6.70 9.98 -8.34
CA GLU A 192 5.83 10.88 -9.10
C GLU A 192 4.57 11.23 -8.32
N PHE A 193 3.86 10.24 -7.78
CA PHE A 193 2.66 10.45 -6.97
C PHE A 193 2.93 11.32 -5.74
N VAL A 194 4.02 11.08 -5.03
CA VAL A 194 4.46 11.89 -3.89
C VAL A 194 4.72 13.33 -4.31
N GLY A 195 5.39 13.56 -5.44
CA GLY A 195 5.65 14.90 -5.98
C GLY A 195 4.37 15.68 -6.33
N LEU A 196 3.34 14.98 -6.81
CA LEU A 196 2.06 15.59 -7.18
C LEU A 196 1.16 15.91 -5.97
N THR A 197 1.25 15.11 -4.90
CA THR A 197 0.31 15.19 -3.76
C THR A 197 0.87 15.86 -2.52
N ALA A 198 2.17 16.00 -2.40
CA ALA A 198 2.81 16.62 -1.22
C ALA A 198 2.44 18.11 -1.01
N PHE A 199 1.76 18.72 -1.96
CA PHE A 199 1.45 20.16 -1.99
C PHE A 199 -0.04 20.47 -2.20
N LEU A 200 -0.90 19.45 -2.15
CA LEU A 200 -2.35 19.61 -2.10
C LEU A 200 -2.81 19.81 -0.67
#